data_6628218fc72981669432e60e2c4f8710
#
_entry.id   6628218fc72981669432e60e2c4f8710
#
_cell.length_a   1.000
_cell.length_b   1.000
_cell.length_c   1.000
_cell.angle_alpha   90.00
_cell.angle_beta   90.00
_cell.angle_gamma   90.00
#
_symmetry.space_group_name_H-M   'P 1'
#
loop_
_entity.id
_entity.type
_entity.pdbx_description
1 polymer ?
#
loop_
_entity_poly.entity_id
_entity_poly.type
_entity_poly.pdbx_seq_one_letter_code
_entity_poly.pdbx_strand_id
1 'polypeptide(L)'
;MAAACGFAVANVYLNQTLLVDIAGTFGAAEAEAGIVTTLTQVGYALGNLLIVPLGDIFERRRLILALLGVASLSLVSAALSGSLTWLIVSNFCLGLTTVIPQIIVPLAAGMADERNRGKVLGTVAIGLVCGILGARLVSGLVDSLWGWRSMYWISFGCMLLLALLIRLRFPVSKGTASLPYRRLLLSLGPLFMKEDVLRRSCLSQGMIFGSFSVFFTTIGFLLQAPPYSYSSAVVGLVGLVGIGGAIATPIIGRVIDRKGASFANKMCMLAALISFLIAVTAGHWLPALILAAFLLTVGTQANQVACQANIFSLSASARSRLNGLYMVCTFLGGALGSYLGVWAWTRWHWTGVCICGMVMIAAGMSAALGTKNGGNSHKR
;
A
#
# COMPACT_ATOMS: atom_id res chain seq x y z
N MET A 1 -3.87 8.46 -16.92
CA MET A 1 -4.10 7.31 -16.02
C MET A 1 -2.92 7.09 -15.07
N ALA A 2 -1.67 6.91 -15.54
CA ALA A 2 -0.51 6.70 -14.66
C ALA A 2 -0.33 7.80 -13.61
N ALA A 3 -0.32 9.08 -14.00
CA ALA A 3 -0.25 10.20 -13.08
C ALA A 3 -1.41 10.22 -12.07
N ALA A 4 -2.63 9.88 -12.52
CA ALA A 4 -3.79 9.80 -11.66
C ALA A 4 -3.63 8.73 -10.55
N CYS A 5 -3.11 7.56 -10.91
CA CYS A 5 -2.81 6.51 -9.96
C CYS A 5 -1.69 6.93 -8.99
N GLY A 6 -0.65 7.61 -9.50
CA GLY A 6 0.47 8.07 -8.70
C GLY A 6 0.07 9.11 -7.66
N PHE A 7 -0.60 10.18 -8.06
CA PHE A 7 -1.07 11.22 -7.13
C PHE A 7 -2.09 10.68 -6.13
N ALA A 8 -3.01 9.80 -6.57
CA ALA A 8 -3.97 9.23 -5.65
C ALA A 8 -3.30 8.33 -4.60
N VAL A 9 -2.42 7.39 -5.00
CA VAL A 9 -1.75 6.50 -4.04
C VAL A 9 -0.79 7.24 -3.10
N ALA A 10 -0.21 8.35 -3.55
CA ALA A 10 0.67 9.18 -2.74
C ALA A 10 0.04 9.58 -1.40
N ASN A 11 -1.27 9.89 -1.41
CA ASN A 11 -2.00 10.30 -0.20
C ASN A 11 -2.07 9.22 0.90
N VAL A 12 -1.87 7.95 0.57
CA VAL A 12 -1.84 6.87 1.58
C VAL A 12 -0.51 6.84 2.34
N TYR A 13 0.56 7.35 1.73
CA TYR A 13 1.93 7.23 2.25
C TYR A 13 2.54 8.55 2.72
N LEU A 14 1.90 9.69 2.42
CA LEU A 14 2.45 11.03 2.71
C LEU A 14 2.69 11.28 4.20
N ASN A 15 1.87 10.68 5.09
CA ASN A 15 1.93 10.92 6.53
C ASN A 15 3.05 10.15 7.25
N GLN A 16 3.62 9.10 6.63
CA GLN A 16 4.62 8.24 7.28
C GLN A 16 5.92 8.97 7.66
N THR A 17 6.32 9.96 6.91
CA THR A 17 7.51 10.78 7.18
C THR A 17 7.24 11.97 8.09
N LEU A 18 5.97 12.31 8.32
CA LEU A 18 5.51 13.51 9.04
C LEU A 18 5.16 13.22 10.51
N LEU A 19 5.18 11.94 10.95
CA LEU A 19 4.63 11.53 12.25
C LEU A 19 5.30 12.18 13.44
N VAL A 20 6.62 12.42 13.40
CA VAL A 20 7.38 13.03 14.48
C VAL A 20 6.97 14.49 14.65
N ASP A 21 6.87 15.23 13.54
CA ASP A 21 6.52 16.65 13.54
C ASP A 21 5.03 16.85 13.89
N ILE A 22 4.18 15.91 13.49
CA ILE A 22 2.77 15.85 13.91
C ILE A 22 2.69 15.63 15.44
N ALA A 23 3.43 14.66 15.97
CA ALA A 23 3.48 14.39 17.42
C ALA A 23 3.94 15.63 18.20
N GLY A 24 5.02 16.27 17.75
CA GLY A 24 5.54 17.51 18.33
C GLY A 24 4.53 18.67 18.31
N THR A 25 3.79 18.83 17.18
CA THR A 25 2.80 19.91 17.03
C THR A 25 1.63 19.78 18.01
N PHE A 26 1.16 18.56 18.28
CA PHE A 26 0.02 18.33 19.15
C PHE A 26 0.43 17.96 20.59
N GLY A 27 1.73 17.91 20.92
CA GLY A 27 2.22 17.46 22.22
C GLY A 27 1.82 16.03 22.53
N ALA A 28 1.66 15.20 21.51
CA ALA A 28 1.20 13.82 21.60
C ALA A 28 2.37 12.84 21.61
N ALA A 29 2.12 11.64 22.16
CA ALA A 29 3.11 10.58 22.05
C ALA A 29 3.24 10.09 20.58
N GLU A 30 4.44 9.60 20.21
CA GLU A 30 4.67 9.01 18.88
C GLU A 30 3.69 7.89 18.55
N ALA A 31 3.26 7.13 19.59
CA ALA A 31 2.24 6.08 19.46
C ALA A 31 0.89 6.64 19.01
N GLU A 32 0.49 7.78 19.50
CA GLU A 32 -0.77 8.42 19.16
C GLU A 32 -0.71 8.98 17.74
N ALA A 33 0.41 9.61 17.36
CA ALA A 33 0.62 10.07 15.99
C ALA A 33 0.63 8.92 14.96
N GLY A 34 1.18 7.76 15.31
CA GLY A 34 1.19 6.55 14.48
C GLY A 34 -0.22 6.04 14.10
N ILE A 35 -1.25 6.36 14.92
CA ILE A 35 -2.64 6.04 14.61
C ILE A 35 -3.10 6.72 13.33
N VAL A 36 -2.54 7.86 12.95
CA VAL A 36 -2.83 8.55 11.67
C VAL A 36 -2.56 7.61 10.49
N THR A 37 -1.39 6.99 10.42
CA THR A 37 -1.05 6.02 9.36
C THR A 37 -1.91 4.77 9.43
N THR A 38 -2.15 4.25 10.63
CA THR A 38 -3.00 3.06 10.84
C THR A 38 -4.40 3.29 10.30
N LEU A 39 -5.06 4.39 10.68
CA LEU A 39 -6.43 4.69 10.26
C LEU A 39 -6.51 5.08 8.77
N THR A 40 -5.47 5.68 8.20
CA THR A 40 -5.39 5.89 6.74
C THR A 40 -5.45 4.54 5.99
N GLN A 41 -4.71 3.54 6.46
CA GLN A 41 -4.68 2.20 5.85
C GLN A 41 -5.98 1.43 6.08
N VAL A 42 -6.60 1.54 7.26
CA VAL A 42 -7.96 1.00 7.52
C VAL A 42 -8.97 1.64 6.58
N GLY A 43 -8.94 2.96 6.44
CA GLY A 43 -9.80 3.68 5.48
C GLY A 43 -9.61 3.15 4.06
N TYR A 44 -8.36 2.98 3.61
CA TYR A 44 -8.06 2.44 2.28
C TYR A 44 -8.55 0.99 2.11
N ALA A 45 -8.42 0.14 3.13
CA ALA A 45 -8.96 -1.21 3.11
C ALA A 45 -10.49 -1.22 2.99
N LEU A 46 -11.19 -0.39 3.78
CA LEU A 46 -12.63 -0.23 3.69
C LEU A 46 -13.08 0.37 2.36
N GLY A 47 -12.32 1.32 1.82
CA GLY A 47 -12.56 1.87 0.47
C GLY A 47 -12.46 0.80 -0.62
N ASN A 48 -11.47 -0.09 -0.52
CA ASN A 48 -11.35 -1.24 -1.42
C ASN A 48 -12.57 -2.18 -1.31
N LEU A 49 -13.06 -2.41 -0.10
CA LEU A 49 -14.21 -3.28 0.14
C LEU A 49 -15.52 -2.65 -0.36
N LEU A 50 -15.75 -1.37 -0.04
CA LEU A 50 -17.04 -0.74 -0.20
C LEU A 50 -17.13 0.11 -1.47
N ILE A 51 -16.06 0.82 -1.85
CA ILE A 51 -16.12 1.81 -2.94
C ILE A 51 -15.67 1.21 -4.28
N VAL A 52 -14.63 0.38 -4.30
CA VAL A 52 -14.12 -0.18 -5.56
C VAL A 52 -15.20 -0.95 -6.34
N PRO A 53 -16.07 -1.77 -5.69
CA PRO A 53 -17.16 -2.43 -6.40
C PRO A 53 -18.19 -1.49 -7.04
N LEU A 54 -18.33 -0.25 -6.55
CA LEU A 54 -19.19 0.76 -7.17
C LEU A 54 -18.68 1.16 -8.56
N GLY A 55 -17.37 1.04 -8.83
CA GLY A 55 -16.78 1.29 -10.15
C GLY A 55 -17.22 0.30 -11.23
N ASP A 56 -17.76 -0.85 -10.85
CA ASP A 56 -18.36 -1.82 -11.79
C ASP A 56 -19.83 -1.51 -12.07
N ILE A 57 -20.50 -0.72 -11.22
CA ILE A 57 -21.93 -0.39 -11.31
C ILE A 57 -22.14 1.01 -11.89
N PHE A 58 -21.43 2.00 -11.35
CA PHE A 58 -21.58 3.39 -11.73
C PHE A 58 -20.63 3.79 -12.87
N GLU A 59 -20.90 4.95 -13.47
CA GLU A 59 -19.98 5.57 -14.42
C GLU A 59 -18.65 5.91 -13.71
N ARG A 60 -17.58 5.25 -14.14
CA ARG A 60 -16.25 5.32 -13.47
C ARG A 60 -15.71 6.74 -13.39
N ARG A 61 -15.90 7.56 -14.43
CA ARG A 61 -15.43 8.96 -14.43
C ARG A 61 -16.12 9.78 -13.35
N ARG A 62 -17.46 9.68 -13.22
CA ARG A 62 -18.23 10.39 -12.19
C ARG A 62 -17.84 9.93 -10.80
N LEU A 63 -17.69 8.62 -10.60
CA LEU A 63 -17.25 8.05 -9.32
C LEU A 63 -15.87 8.58 -8.93
N ILE A 64 -14.89 8.57 -9.85
CA ILE A 64 -13.54 9.08 -9.58
C ILE A 64 -13.58 10.57 -9.24
N LEU A 65 -14.37 11.40 -9.96
CA LEU A 65 -14.50 12.83 -9.66
C LEU A 65 -15.13 13.07 -8.28
N ALA A 66 -16.13 12.30 -7.89
CA ALA A 66 -16.72 12.38 -6.55
C ALA A 66 -15.70 12.00 -5.47
N LEU A 67 -14.93 10.92 -5.67
CA LEU A 67 -13.87 10.50 -4.76
C LEU A 67 -12.76 11.56 -4.63
N LEU A 68 -12.35 12.18 -5.73
CA LEU A 68 -11.38 13.28 -5.72
C LEU A 68 -11.92 14.49 -4.96
N GLY A 69 -13.22 14.80 -5.08
CA GLY A 69 -13.86 15.86 -4.32
C GLY A 69 -13.81 15.60 -2.81
N VAL A 70 -14.20 14.41 -2.37
CA VAL A 70 -14.15 14.04 -0.94
C VAL A 70 -12.71 13.94 -0.43
N ALA A 71 -11.78 13.41 -1.23
CA ALA A 71 -10.35 13.38 -0.88
C ALA A 71 -9.79 14.80 -0.71
N SER A 72 -10.17 15.72 -1.60
CA SER A 72 -9.77 17.15 -1.50
C SER A 72 -10.31 17.79 -0.22
N LEU A 73 -11.56 17.54 0.14
CA LEU A 73 -12.14 18.03 1.40
C LEU A 73 -11.41 17.42 2.63
N SER A 74 -11.06 16.14 2.56
CA SER A 74 -10.30 15.47 3.62
C SER A 74 -8.90 16.05 3.79
N LEU A 75 -8.23 16.43 2.69
CA LEU A 75 -6.91 17.07 2.71
C LEU A 75 -6.98 18.49 3.32
N VAL A 76 -7.97 19.29 2.95
CA VAL A 76 -8.20 20.59 3.57
C VAL A 76 -8.51 20.44 5.06
N SER A 77 -9.37 19.49 5.42
CA SER A 77 -9.70 19.18 6.82
C SER A 77 -8.44 18.78 7.61
N ALA A 78 -7.56 17.97 7.03
CA ALA A 78 -6.30 17.56 7.65
C ALA A 78 -5.34 18.74 7.82
N ALA A 79 -5.21 19.61 6.81
CA ALA A 79 -4.36 20.80 6.88
C ALA A 79 -4.81 21.79 7.96
N LEU A 80 -6.13 21.92 8.16
CA LEU A 80 -6.74 22.83 9.14
C LEU A 80 -6.94 22.18 10.52
N SER A 81 -6.51 20.92 10.72
CA SER A 81 -6.74 20.19 11.96
C SER A 81 -6.16 20.93 13.18
N GLY A 82 -7.01 21.19 14.18
CA GLY A 82 -6.63 21.78 15.46
C GLY A 82 -6.34 20.75 16.56
N SER A 83 -6.59 19.46 16.29
CA SER A 83 -6.32 18.36 17.21
C SER A 83 -5.89 17.10 16.48
N LEU A 84 -5.15 16.22 17.18
CA LEU A 84 -4.71 14.94 16.61
C LEU A 84 -5.90 14.05 16.22
N THR A 85 -6.95 14.01 17.03
CA THR A 85 -8.17 13.25 16.72
C THR A 85 -8.83 13.72 15.42
N TRP A 86 -8.91 15.04 15.20
CA TRP A 86 -9.42 15.60 13.96
C TRP A 86 -8.55 15.18 12.77
N LEU A 87 -7.22 15.26 12.90
CA LEU A 87 -6.28 14.81 11.87
C LEU A 87 -6.46 13.32 11.54
N ILE A 88 -6.63 12.47 12.56
CA ILE A 88 -6.86 11.02 12.41
C ILE A 88 -8.13 10.76 11.60
N VAL A 89 -9.26 11.41 11.94
CA VAL A 89 -10.53 11.26 11.21
C VAL A 89 -10.39 11.73 9.76
N SER A 90 -9.75 12.87 9.54
CA SER A 90 -9.49 13.39 8.19
C SER A 90 -8.66 12.43 7.35
N ASN A 91 -7.63 11.82 7.92
CA ASN A 91 -6.78 10.84 7.25
C ASN A 91 -7.51 9.49 7.01
N PHE A 92 -8.41 9.08 7.90
CA PHE A 92 -9.29 7.93 7.64
C PHE A 92 -10.18 8.18 6.42
N CYS A 93 -10.84 9.34 6.33
CA CYS A 93 -11.66 9.73 5.18
C CYS A 93 -10.82 9.85 3.90
N LEU A 94 -9.60 10.38 4.01
CA LEU A 94 -8.64 10.43 2.91
C LEU A 94 -8.30 9.03 2.41
N GLY A 95 -7.95 8.10 3.31
CA GLY A 95 -7.70 6.69 2.98
C GLY A 95 -8.89 6.05 2.28
N LEU A 96 -10.10 6.21 2.82
CA LEU A 96 -11.34 5.65 2.27
C LEU A 96 -11.58 6.07 0.82
N THR A 97 -11.26 7.30 0.45
CA THR A 97 -11.56 7.88 -0.86
C THR A 97 -10.43 7.76 -1.87
N THR A 98 -9.21 7.48 -1.44
CA THR A 98 -8.03 7.43 -2.30
C THR A 98 -7.85 6.10 -3.04
N VAL A 99 -8.86 5.22 -3.04
CA VAL A 99 -8.86 3.92 -3.77
C VAL A 99 -9.00 4.05 -5.29
N ILE A 100 -8.88 5.24 -5.81
CA ILE A 100 -8.96 5.60 -7.24
C ILE A 100 -8.09 4.71 -8.14
N PRO A 101 -6.84 4.33 -7.78
CA PRO A 101 -6.03 3.44 -8.60
C PRO A 101 -6.67 2.09 -8.85
N GLN A 102 -7.42 1.55 -7.89
CA GLN A 102 -8.09 0.26 -8.00
C GLN A 102 -9.26 0.29 -9.01
N ILE A 103 -9.78 1.48 -9.32
CA ILE A 103 -10.80 1.71 -10.35
C ILE A 103 -10.12 1.97 -11.71
N ILE A 104 -9.01 2.71 -11.73
CA ILE A 104 -8.30 3.10 -12.97
C ILE A 104 -7.57 1.91 -13.60
N VAL A 105 -6.93 1.03 -12.82
CA VAL A 105 -6.13 -0.09 -13.36
C VAL A 105 -6.97 -1.05 -14.20
N PRO A 106 -8.15 -1.53 -13.76
CA PRO A 106 -9.03 -2.35 -14.58
C PRO A 106 -9.57 -1.59 -15.80
N LEU A 107 -9.85 -0.30 -15.66
CA LEU A 107 -10.31 0.54 -16.77
C LEU A 107 -9.22 0.64 -17.86
N ALA A 108 -7.99 0.92 -17.46
CA ALA A 108 -6.84 1.01 -18.37
C ALA A 108 -6.60 -0.32 -19.10
N ALA A 109 -6.75 -1.44 -18.39
CA ALA A 109 -6.63 -2.78 -18.96
C ALA A 109 -7.74 -3.09 -19.98
N GLY A 110 -8.97 -2.61 -19.72
CA GLY A 110 -10.12 -2.81 -20.61
C GLY A 110 -10.12 -1.93 -21.86
N MET A 111 -9.41 -0.79 -21.82
CA MET A 111 -9.29 0.13 -22.96
C MET A 111 -8.10 -0.18 -23.88
N ALA A 112 -7.17 -1.01 -23.42
CA ALA A 112 -5.97 -1.35 -24.17
C ALA A 112 -6.22 -2.53 -25.11
N ASP A 113 -5.75 -2.40 -26.36
CA ASP A 113 -5.70 -3.54 -27.30
C ASP A 113 -4.86 -4.67 -26.69
N GLU A 114 -5.16 -5.94 -27.04
CA GLU A 114 -4.45 -7.11 -26.53
C GLU A 114 -2.92 -6.99 -26.67
N ARG A 115 -2.44 -6.47 -27.79
CA ARG A 115 -1.01 -6.26 -28.07
C ARG A 115 -0.36 -5.20 -27.16
N ASN A 116 -1.10 -4.19 -26.72
CA ASN A 116 -0.60 -3.04 -25.98
C ASN A 116 -0.94 -3.11 -24.47
N ARG A 117 -1.77 -4.07 -24.06
CA ARG A 117 -2.27 -4.20 -22.67
C ARG A 117 -1.13 -4.23 -21.64
N GLY A 118 -0.07 -5.00 -21.90
CA GLY A 118 1.09 -5.07 -21.02
C GLY A 118 1.82 -3.72 -20.90
N LYS A 119 1.99 -2.99 -22.01
CA LYS A 119 2.63 -1.66 -22.01
C LYS A 119 1.81 -0.63 -21.23
N VAL A 120 0.49 -0.63 -21.41
CA VAL A 120 -0.43 0.29 -20.72
C VAL A 120 -0.42 0.01 -19.21
N LEU A 121 -0.55 -1.25 -18.79
CA LEU A 121 -0.50 -1.63 -17.39
C LEU A 121 0.87 -1.36 -16.76
N GLY A 122 1.96 -1.60 -17.49
CA GLY A 122 3.31 -1.25 -17.06
C GLY A 122 3.48 0.25 -16.83
N THR A 123 2.94 1.10 -17.72
CA THR A 123 2.97 2.56 -17.55
C THR A 123 2.18 3.00 -16.32
N VAL A 124 1.01 2.40 -16.06
CA VAL A 124 0.22 2.69 -14.86
C VAL A 124 0.95 2.23 -13.59
N ALA A 125 1.60 1.07 -13.62
CA ALA A 125 2.40 0.56 -12.50
C ALA A 125 3.60 1.48 -12.18
N ILE A 126 4.29 2.01 -13.20
CA ILE A 126 5.34 3.02 -13.01
C ILE A 126 4.76 4.25 -12.30
N GLY A 127 3.59 4.74 -12.73
CA GLY A 127 2.91 5.85 -12.05
C GLY A 127 2.64 5.59 -10.58
N LEU A 128 2.14 4.38 -10.23
CA LEU A 128 1.91 3.97 -8.85
C LEU A 128 3.21 3.99 -8.02
N VAL A 129 4.28 3.39 -8.55
CA VAL A 129 5.57 3.35 -7.87
C VAL A 129 6.13 4.75 -7.66
N CYS A 130 6.13 5.58 -8.71
CA CYS A 130 6.55 6.99 -8.60
C CYS A 130 5.72 7.76 -7.56
N GLY A 131 4.42 7.49 -7.47
CA GLY A 131 3.55 8.10 -6.46
C GLY A 131 3.93 7.70 -5.03
N ILE A 132 4.15 6.42 -4.78
CA ILE A 132 4.54 5.90 -3.45
C ILE A 132 5.89 6.47 -3.01
N LEU A 133 6.87 6.48 -3.90
CA LEU A 133 8.22 6.98 -3.63
C LEU A 133 8.24 8.50 -3.49
N GLY A 134 7.59 9.18 -4.44
CA GLY A 134 7.47 10.62 -4.45
C GLY A 134 6.77 11.15 -3.22
N ALA A 135 5.74 10.44 -2.73
CA ALA A 135 5.04 10.84 -1.51
C ALA A 135 5.98 10.99 -0.32
N ARG A 136 6.80 9.99 -0.04
CA ARG A 136 7.73 10.01 1.10
C ARG A 136 8.82 11.06 0.94
N LEU A 137 9.44 11.12 -0.24
CA LEU A 137 10.49 12.09 -0.52
C LEU A 137 9.97 13.52 -0.44
N VAL A 138 8.88 13.81 -1.16
CA VAL A 138 8.30 15.17 -1.21
C VAL A 138 7.74 15.57 0.14
N SER A 139 7.08 14.65 0.88
CA SER A 139 6.58 14.94 2.23
C SER A 139 7.72 15.33 3.16
N GLY A 140 8.81 14.57 3.19
CA GLY A 140 9.95 14.88 4.05
C GLY A 140 10.64 16.20 3.68
N LEU A 141 10.79 16.51 2.38
CA LEU A 141 11.37 17.79 1.92
C LEU A 141 10.44 18.98 2.24
N VAL A 142 9.15 18.84 1.95
CA VAL A 142 8.16 19.91 2.22
C VAL A 142 8.06 20.18 3.72
N ASP A 143 8.05 19.14 4.53
CA ASP A 143 7.97 19.22 5.97
C ASP A 143 9.19 19.97 6.54
N SER A 144 10.41 19.63 6.13
CA SER A 144 11.63 20.28 6.57
C SER A 144 11.71 21.76 6.21
N LEU A 145 11.00 22.22 5.17
CA LEU A 145 11.04 23.61 4.69
C LEU A 145 9.85 24.45 5.16
N TRP A 146 8.65 23.87 5.17
CA TRP A 146 7.40 24.61 5.37
C TRP A 146 6.46 23.95 6.38
N GLY A 147 6.89 22.87 7.03
CA GLY A 147 6.12 22.10 7.99
C GLY A 147 5.09 21.16 7.35
N TRP A 148 4.67 20.17 8.13
CA TRP A 148 3.84 19.04 7.66
C TRP A 148 2.47 19.45 7.07
N ARG A 149 1.86 20.54 7.52
CA ARG A 149 0.58 21.03 6.99
C ARG A 149 0.66 21.44 5.53
N SER A 150 1.81 21.96 5.10
CA SER A 150 2.05 22.38 3.71
C SER A 150 1.94 21.21 2.74
N MET A 151 2.30 20.00 3.16
CA MET A 151 2.15 18.81 2.33
C MET A 151 0.68 18.49 2.02
N TYR A 152 -0.22 18.69 2.97
CA TYR A 152 -1.66 18.50 2.73
C TYR A 152 -2.22 19.55 1.76
N TRP A 153 -1.77 20.81 1.83
CA TRP A 153 -2.15 21.84 0.87
C TRP A 153 -1.62 21.56 -0.54
N ILE A 154 -0.39 21.10 -0.67
CA ILE A 154 0.19 20.69 -1.97
C ILE A 154 -0.60 19.52 -2.55
N SER A 155 -0.89 18.51 -1.73
CA SER A 155 -1.71 17.36 -2.15
C SER A 155 -3.11 17.77 -2.57
N PHE A 156 -3.74 18.72 -1.86
CA PHE A 156 -5.02 19.30 -2.25
C PHE A 156 -4.96 19.94 -3.65
N GLY A 157 -3.95 20.77 -3.93
CA GLY A 157 -3.74 21.36 -5.25
C GLY A 157 -3.56 20.30 -6.34
N CYS A 158 -2.80 19.25 -6.05
CA CYS A 158 -2.64 18.10 -6.96
C CYS A 158 -3.96 17.36 -7.23
N MET A 159 -4.82 17.18 -6.22
CA MET A 159 -6.13 16.54 -6.40
C MET A 159 -7.08 17.39 -7.24
N LEU A 160 -7.06 18.72 -7.08
CA LEU A 160 -7.86 19.62 -7.93
C LEU A 160 -7.40 19.60 -9.38
N LEU A 161 -6.07 19.66 -9.61
CA LEU A 161 -5.50 19.55 -10.95
C LEU A 161 -5.88 18.20 -11.59
N LEU A 162 -5.78 17.13 -10.81
CA LEU A 162 -6.16 15.79 -11.26
C LEU A 162 -7.64 15.70 -11.61
N ALA A 163 -8.53 16.29 -10.80
CA ALA A 163 -9.96 16.35 -11.07
C ALA A 163 -10.25 17.09 -12.38
N LEU A 164 -9.56 18.21 -12.62
CA LEU A 164 -9.67 18.96 -13.87
C LEU A 164 -9.22 18.10 -15.07
N LEU A 165 -8.06 17.45 -14.98
CA LEU A 165 -7.53 16.60 -16.05
C LEU A 165 -8.45 15.41 -16.34
N ILE A 166 -9.02 14.79 -15.31
CA ILE A 166 -9.98 13.68 -15.47
C ILE A 166 -11.28 14.19 -16.13
N ARG A 167 -11.77 15.35 -15.70
CA ARG A 167 -12.95 15.97 -16.30
C ARG A 167 -12.75 16.28 -17.79
N LEU A 168 -11.57 16.69 -18.21
CA LEU A 168 -11.29 17.10 -19.59
C LEU A 168 -10.89 15.94 -20.52
N ARG A 169 -10.14 14.96 -19.99
CA ARG A 169 -9.45 13.94 -20.82
C ARG A 169 -9.93 12.52 -20.60
N PHE A 170 -10.69 12.23 -19.54
CA PHE A 170 -11.06 10.85 -19.23
C PHE A 170 -12.32 10.44 -19.99
N PRO A 171 -12.31 9.26 -20.63
CA PRO A 171 -13.46 8.76 -21.38
C PRO A 171 -14.62 8.44 -20.44
N VAL A 172 -15.83 8.63 -20.92
CA VAL A 172 -17.05 8.19 -20.26
C VAL A 172 -17.13 6.67 -20.38
N SER A 173 -17.10 5.96 -19.26
CA SER A 173 -17.18 4.50 -19.23
C SER A 173 -18.28 4.08 -18.27
N LYS A 174 -19.34 3.48 -18.80
CA LYS A 174 -20.43 2.93 -17.97
C LYS A 174 -19.95 1.68 -17.26
N GLY A 175 -20.50 1.43 -16.06
CA GLY A 175 -20.29 0.18 -15.35
C GLY A 175 -20.82 -1.01 -16.16
N THR A 176 -20.19 -2.16 -15.98
CA THR A 176 -20.48 -3.40 -16.72
C THR A 176 -21.15 -4.47 -15.85
N ALA A 177 -21.37 -4.20 -14.55
CA ALA A 177 -21.93 -5.18 -13.63
C ALA A 177 -23.43 -5.41 -13.88
N SER A 178 -23.81 -6.67 -14.00
CA SER A 178 -25.20 -7.13 -14.06
C SER A 178 -25.81 -7.41 -12.67
N LEU A 179 -25.00 -7.43 -11.61
CA LEU A 179 -25.43 -7.76 -10.26
C LEU A 179 -25.65 -6.49 -9.42
N PRO A 180 -26.72 -6.45 -8.58
CA PRO A 180 -26.94 -5.36 -7.65
C PRO A 180 -25.83 -5.35 -6.57
N TYR A 181 -25.43 -4.15 -6.12
CA TYR A 181 -24.34 -3.90 -5.18
C TYR A 181 -24.35 -4.82 -3.94
N ARG A 182 -25.52 -4.98 -3.30
CA ARG A 182 -25.67 -5.84 -2.13
C ARG A 182 -25.29 -7.29 -2.41
N ARG A 183 -25.71 -7.85 -3.57
CA ARG A 183 -25.37 -9.23 -3.97
C ARG A 183 -23.88 -9.36 -4.26
N LEU A 184 -23.27 -8.32 -4.82
CA LEU A 184 -21.83 -8.31 -5.09
C LEU A 184 -21.04 -8.36 -3.80
N LEU A 185 -21.36 -7.53 -2.82
CA LEU A 185 -20.71 -7.55 -1.49
C LEU A 185 -20.94 -8.89 -0.76
N LEU A 186 -22.17 -9.38 -0.73
CA LEU A 186 -22.48 -10.66 -0.09
C LEU A 186 -21.77 -11.86 -0.75
N SER A 187 -21.42 -11.76 -2.02
CA SER A 187 -20.66 -12.81 -2.74
C SER A 187 -19.20 -12.91 -2.32
N LEU A 188 -18.65 -11.88 -1.66
CA LEU A 188 -17.23 -11.84 -1.26
C LEU A 188 -16.94 -12.80 -0.11
N GLY A 189 -17.84 -12.90 0.87
CA GLY A 189 -17.69 -13.80 2.02
C GLY A 189 -17.58 -15.28 1.61
N PRO A 190 -18.56 -15.85 0.90
CA PRO A 190 -18.48 -17.23 0.38
C PRO A 190 -17.25 -17.46 -0.51
N LEU A 191 -16.87 -16.49 -1.35
CA LEU A 191 -15.67 -16.57 -2.20
C LEU A 191 -14.40 -16.71 -1.34
N PHE A 192 -14.26 -15.91 -0.31
CA PHE A 192 -13.13 -15.97 0.63
C PHE A 192 -13.06 -17.31 1.37
N MET A 193 -14.21 -17.79 1.83
CA MET A 193 -14.27 -19.06 2.59
C MET A 193 -13.99 -20.29 1.72
N LYS A 194 -14.40 -20.26 0.45
CA LYS A 194 -14.25 -21.38 -0.48
C LYS A 194 -12.84 -21.54 -1.02
N GLU A 195 -12.13 -20.44 -1.29
CA GLU A 195 -10.87 -20.45 -2.02
C GLU A 195 -9.65 -20.43 -1.07
N ASP A 196 -9.07 -21.59 -0.81
CA ASP A 196 -7.88 -21.74 0.04
C ASP A 196 -6.68 -20.93 -0.45
N VAL A 197 -6.45 -20.93 -1.78
CA VAL A 197 -5.35 -20.19 -2.39
C VAL A 197 -5.51 -18.69 -2.14
N LEU A 198 -6.75 -18.17 -2.17
CA LEU A 198 -7.02 -16.78 -1.85
C LEU A 198 -6.68 -16.49 -0.39
N ARG A 199 -7.18 -17.28 0.57
CA ARG A 199 -6.92 -17.08 2.00
C ARG A 199 -5.42 -17.08 2.33
N ARG A 200 -4.67 -18.03 1.77
CA ARG A 200 -3.21 -18.13 1.96
C ARG A 200 -2.48 -16.96 1.33
N SER A 201 -2.85 -16.56 0.12
CA SER A 201 -2.28 -15.37 -0.53
C SER A 201 -2.59 -14.08 0.24
N CYS A 202 -3.81 -13.95 0.77
CA CYS A 202 -4.21 -12.84 1.63
C CYS A 202 -3.38 -12.78 2.92
N LEU A 203 -3.22 -13.92 3.60
CA LEU A 203 -2.42 -13.97 4.83
C LEU A 203 -0.94 -13.72 4.56
N SER A 204 -0.38 -14.34 3.52
CA SER A 204 1.00 -14.12 3.09
C SER A 204 1.29 -12.65 2.79
N GLN A 205 0.47 -12.03 1.93
CA GLN A 205 0.68 -10.63 1.57
C GLN A 205 0.31 -9.66 2.70
N GLY A 206 -0.74 -9.92 3.44
CA GLY A 206 -1.13 -9.10 4.58
C GLY A 206 -0.02 -9.04 5.63
N MET A 207 0.63 -10.15 5.93
CA MET A 207 1.70 -10.23 6.91
C MET A 207 3.01 -9.58 6.43
N ILE A 208 3.43 -9.81 5.17
CA ILE A 208 4.64 -9.15 4.64
C ILE A 208 4.41 -7.65 4.44
N PHE A 209 3.23 -7.22 4.00
CA PHE A 209 2.91 -5.80 3.89
C PHE A 209 2.74 -5.15 5.27
N GLY A 210 2.26 -5.91 6.26
CA GLY A 210 2.27 -5.50 7.65
C GLY A 210 3.68 -5.27 8.17
N SER A 211 4.61 -6.19 7.93
CA SER A 211 6.02 -6.01 8.31
C SER A 211 6.66 -4.80 7.60
N PHE A 212 6.32 -4.58 6.33
CA PHE A 212 6.70 -3.36 5.61
C PHE A 212 6.17 -2.09 6.29
N SER A 213 4.91 -2.12 6.74
CA SER A 213 4.31 -1.00 7.46
C SER A 213 4.93 -0.80 8.85
N VAL A 214 5.25 -1.89 9.57
CA VAL A 214 6.04 -1.83 10.83
C VAL A 214 7.30 -1.00 10.59
N PHE A 215 8.09 -1.36 9.60
CA PHE A 215 9.38 -0.71 9.33
C PHE A 215 9.22 0.75 8.90
N PHE A 216 8.40 1.03 7.88
CA PHE A 216 8.30 2.37 7.30
C PHE A 216 7.49 3.37 8.15
N THR A 217 6.65 2.90 9.08
CA THR A 217 5.97 3.79 10.03
C THR A 217 6.91 4.21 11.16
N THR A 218 7.85 3.35 11.55
CA THR A 218 8.70 3.60 12.73
C THR A 218 10.12 4.05 12.40
N ILE A 219 10.59 3.91 11.15
CA ILE A 219 11.94 4.32 10.76
C ILE A 219 12.16 5.83 10.94
N GLY A 220 11.11 6.64 10.80
CA GLY A 220 11.15 8.07 11.08
C GLY A 220 11.51 8.37 12.52
N PHE A 221 10.93 7.64 13.46
CA PHE A 221 11.24 7.78 14.88
C PHE A 221 12.70 7.41 15.17
N LEU A 222 13.23 6.33 14.58
CA LEU A 222 14.62 5.93 14.73
C LEU A 222 15.58 6.99 14.18
N LEU A 223 15.34 7.48 12.97
CA LEU A 223 16.28 8.35 12.26
C LEU A 223 16.25 9.81 12.81
N GLN A 224 15.14 10.24 13.38
CA GLN A 224 15.04 11.56 13.99
C GLN A 224 15.50 11.57 15.49
N ALA A 225 15.53 10.41 16.12
CA ALA A 225 16.07 10.26 17.48
C ALA A 225 17.62 10.19 17.49
N PRO A 226 18.28 10.52 18.64
CA PRO A 226 19.69 10.24 18.83
C PRO A 226 20.01 8.74 18.68
N PRO A 227 21.15 8.34 18.10
CA PRO A 227 22.30 9.16 17.70
C PRO A 227 22.20 9.79 16.30
N TYR A 228 21.17 9.47 15.51
CA TYR A 228 21.06 9.93 14.13
C TYR A 228 20.69 11.42 14.03
N SER A 229 19.62 11.84 14.69
CA SER A 229 19.10 13.22 14.70
C SER A 229 18.95 13.83 13.29
N TYR A 230 18.50 13.02 12.33
CA TYR A 230 18.30 13.45 10.96
C TYR A 230 16.97 14.20 10.79
N SER A 231 16.90 15.11 9.82
CA SER A 231 15.67 15.79 9.45
C SER A 231 14.68 14.87 8.71
N SER A 232 13.41 15.26 8.68
CA SER A 232 12.34 14.58 7.91
C SER A 232 12.69 14.44 6.42
N ALA A 233 13.48 15.36 5.85
CA ALA A 233 14.00 15.26 4.49
C ALA A 233 14.88 14.02 4.28
N VAL A 234 15.78 13.71 5.22
CA VAL A 234 16.65 12.52 5.15
C VAL A 234 15.81 11.24 5.30
N VAL A 235 14.82 11.25 6.20
CA VAL A 235 13.86 10.13 6.34
C VAL A 235 13.12 9.89 5.02
N GLY A 236 12.69 10.95 4.35
CA GLY A 236 12.05 10.89 3.03
C GLY A 236 12.95 10.26 1.95
N LEU A 237 14.26 10.57 1.97
CA LEU A 237 15.25 9.98 1.04
C LEU A 237 15.35 8.46 1.18
N VAL A 238 15.22 7.90 2.39
CA VAL A 238 15.18 6.45 2.60
C VAL A 238 13.99 5.82 1.85
N GLY A 239 12.92 6.57 1.64
CA GLY A 239 11.78 6.15 0.82
C GLY A 239 12.15 5.83 -0.64
N LEU A 240 13.22 6.44 -1.21
CA LEU A 240 13.67 6.17 -2.59
C LEU A 240 14.16 4.74 -2.81
N VAL A 241 14.48 4.02 -1.75
CA VAL A 241 14.80 2.58 -1.79
C VAL A 241 13.68 1.77 -2.45
N GLY A 242 12.45 2.27 -2.44
CA GLY A 242 11.31 1.69 -3.15
C GLY A 242 11.52 1.51 -4.67
N ILE A 243 12.46 2.23 -5.30
CA ILE A 243 12.85 2.02 -6.72
C ILE A 243 13.28 0.57 -6.94
N GLY A 244 13.94 -0.04 -5.94
CA GLY A 244 14.32 -1.45 -5.99
C GLY A 244 13.15 -2.41 -6.18
N GLY A 245 12.00 -2.12 -5.57
CA GLY A 245 10.78 -2.91 -5.75
C GLY A 245 10.27 -2.88 -7.20
N ALA A 246 10.32 -1.72 -7.86
CA ALA A 246 9.95 -1.59 -9.27
C ALA A 246 10.88 -2.40 -10.19
N ILE A 247 12.18 -2.36 -9.94
CA ILE A 247 13.19 -3.13 -10.69
C ILE A 247 13.04 -4.63 -10.44
N ALA A 248 12.68 -5.03 -9.24
CA ALA A 248 12.52 -6.45 -8.88
C ALA A 248 11.30 -7.10 -9.57
N THR A 249 10.25 -6.35 -9.87
CA THR A 249 9.00 -6.88 -10.43
C THR A 249 9.20 -7.72 -11.71
N PRO A 250 9.91 -7.26 -12.75
CA PRO A 250 10.15 -8.08 -13.95
C PRO A 250 11.09 -9.28 -13.70
N ILE A 251 11.98 -9.19 -12.72
CA ILE A 251 12.89 -10.29 -12.34
C ILE A 251 12.07 -11.41 -11.70
N ILE A 252 11.17 -11.04 -10.78
CA ILE A 252 10.29 -12.00 -10.11
C ILE A 252 9.30 -12.62 -11.09
N GLY A 253 8.78 -11.88 -12.07
CA GLY A 253 7.98 -12.45 -13.16
C GLY A 253 8.70 -13.63 -13.82
N ARG A 254 9.96 -13.46 -14.20
CA ARG A 254 10.79 -14.55 -14.78
C ARG A 254 11.02 -15.72 -13.81
N VAL A 255 11.15 -15.46 -12.51
CA VAL A 255 11.27 -16.53 -11.50
C VAL A 255 9.96 -17.31 -11.38
N ILE A 256 8.82 -16.61 -11.40
CA ILE A 256 7.48 -17.23 -11.38
C ILE A 256 7.30 -18.14 -12.60
N ASP A 257 7.65 -17.65 -13.80
CA ASP A 257 7.55 -18.42 -15.05
C ASP A 257 8.41 -19.68 -15.04
N ARG A 258 9.60 -19.63 -14.41
CA ARG A 258 10.55 -20.76 -14.39
C ARG A 258 10.35 -21.72 -13.22
N LYS A 259 10.10 -21.22 -12.03
CA LYS A 259 10.08 -22.00 -10.74
C LYS A 259 8.71 -21.99 -10.06
N GLY A 260 7.75 -21.28 -10.60
CA GLY A 260 6.39 -21.16 -10.04
C GLY A 260 6.26 -20.09 -8.95
N ALA A 261 5.01 -19.63 -8.77
CA ALA A 261 4.70 -18.54 -7.85
C ALA A 261 4.91 -18.91 -6.37
N SER A 262 4.73 -20.19 -6.00
CA SER A 262 4.96 -20.66 -4.62
C SER A 262 6.44 -20.58 -4.22
N PHE A 263 7.37 -20.90 -5.13
CA PHE A 263 8.79 -20.74 -4.89
C PHE A 263 9.19 -19.26 -4.77
N ALA A 264 8.68 -18.42 -5.67
CA ALA A 264 8.91 -16.98 -5.64
C ALA A 264 8.42 -16.37 -4.31
N ASN A 265 7.23 -16.77 -3.84
CA ASN A 265 6.68 -16.32 -2.56
C ASN A 265 7.62 -16.64 -1.38
N LYS A 266 8.12 -17.87 -1.28
CA LYS A 266 9.05 -18.29 -0.22
C LYS A 266 10.34 -17.48 -0.25
N MET A 267 10.91 -17.26 -1.44
CA MET A 267 12.12 -16.47 -1.63
C MET A 267 11.94 -15.00 -1.20
N CYS A 268 10.78 -14.42 -1.52
CA CYS A 268 10.44 -13.05 -1.12
C CYS A 268 10.29 -12.90 0.41
N MET A 269 9.65 -13.89 1.05
CA MET A 269 9.53 -13.93 2.50
C MET A 269 10.90 -14.07 3.18
N LEU A 270 11.78 -14.90 2.64
CA LEU A 270 13.15 -15.04 3.16
C LEU A 270 13.94 -13.73 3.02
N ALA A 271 13.83 -13.04 1.88
CA ALA A 271 14.46 -11.74 1.69
C ALA A 271 13.98 -10.71 2.71
N ALA A 272 12.66 -10.68 2.99
CA ALA A 272 12.08 -9.81 4.01
C ALA A 272 12.55 -10.18 5.43
N LEU A 273 12.73 -11.46 5.75
CA LEU A 273 13.27 -11.91 7.04
C LEU A 273 14.72 -11.45 7.20
N ILE A 274 15.56 -11.66 6.17
CA ILE A 274 16.96 -11.21 6.15
C ILE A 274 17.03 -9.69 6.34
N SER A 275 16.11 -8.93 5.77
CA SER A 275 16.01 -7.48 5.95
C SER A 275 15.91 -7.11 7.45
N PHE A 276 15.03 -7.76 8.20
CA PHE A 276 14.89 -7.48 9.63
C PHE A 276 16.07 -7.99 10.46
N LEU A 277 16.72 -9.08 10.07
CA LEU A 277 17.96 -9.53 10.71
C LEU A 277 19.08 -8.49 10.53
N ILE A 278 19.21 -7.90 9.35
CA ILE A 278 20.15 -6.80 9.10
C ILE A 278 19.76 -5.58 9.94
N ALA A 279 18.47 -5.24 9.97
CA ALA A 279 17.98 -4.07 10.68
C ALA A 279 18.18 -4.15 12.21
N VAL A 280 18.04 -5.35 12.82
CA VAL A 280 18.24 -5.52 14.26
C VAL A 280 19.73 -5.56 14.65
N THR A 281 20.59 -6.16 13.82
CA THR A 281 22.02 -6.33 14.13
C THR A 281 22.86 -5.10 13.79
N ALA A 282 22.53 -4.42 12.70
CA ALA A 282 23.28 -3.29 12.18
C ALA A 282 22.43 -2.00 12.05
N GLY A 283 21.35 -1.90 12.82
CA GLY A 283 20.44 -0.75 12.80
C GLY A 283 21.02 0.59 13.29
N HIS A 284 22.24 0.57 13.86
CA HIS A 284 23.02 1.76 14.19
C HIS A 284 23.84 2.32 13.01
N TRP A 285 23.85 1.64 11.86
CA TRP A 285 24.60 2.01 10.67
C TRP A 285 23.64 2.26 9.49
N LEU A 286 23.56 3.51 9.02
CA LEU A 286 22.60 3.95 8.00
C LEU A 286 22.65 3.12 6.70
N PRO A 287 23.81 2.74 6.13
CA PRO A 287 23.83 1.89 4.94
C PRO A 287 23.18 0.52 5.15
N ALA A 288 23.28 -0.07 6.34
CA ALA A 288 22.60 -1.32 6.66
C ALA A 288 21.09 -1.15 6.73
N LEU A 289 20.59 -0.04 7.30
CA LEU A 289 19.16 0.30 7.29
C LEU A 289 18.64 0.52 5.87
N ILE A 290 19.41 1.17 5.01
CA ILE A 290 19.09 1.36 3.58
C ILE A 290 19.01 0.00 2.88
N LEU A 291 19.97 -0.90 3.10
CA LEU A 291 19.96 -2.25 2.55
C LEU A 291 18.77 -3.06 3.06
N ALA A 292 18.46 -2.97 4.35
CA ALA A 292 17.30 -3.61 4.95
C ALA A 292 16.00 -3.10 4.32
N ALA A 293 15.82 -1.79 4.21
CA ALA A 293 14.67 -1.18 3.55
C ALA A 293 14.53 -1.63 2.09
N PHE A 294 15.65 -1.73 1.37
CA PHE A 294 15.69 -2.23 -0.01
C PHE A 294 15.19 -3.66 -0.10
N LEU A 295 15.78 -4.59 0.67
CA LEU A 295 15.39 -6.00 0.67
C LEU A 295 13.94 -6.19 1.07
N LEU A 296 13.45 -5.44 2.07
CA LEU A 296 12.06 -5.50 2.51
C LEU A 296 11.11 -5.03 1.41
N THR A 297 11.45 -3.94 0.74
CA THR A 297 10.63 -3.40 -0.35
C THR A 297 10.58 -4.36 -1.54
N VAL A 298 11.74 -4.88 -1.96
CA VAL A 298 11.84 -5.89 -3.02
C VAL A 298 11.01 -7.13 -2.64
N GLY A 299 11.20 -7.65 -1.42
CA GLY A 299 10.47 -8.82 -0.93
C GLY A 299 8.95 -8.60 -0.95
N THR A 300 8.49 -7.45 -0.47
CA THR A 300 7.06 -7.12 -0.39
C THR A 300 6.40 -6.97 -1.77
N GLN A 301 7.05 -6.23 -2.69
CA GLN A 301 6.53 -6.02 -4.05
C GLN A 301 6.56 -7.32 -4.87
N ALA A 302 7.63 -8.08 -4.75
CA ALA A 302 7.77 -9.36 -5.41
C ALA A 302 6.75 -10.39 -4.92
N ASN A 303 6.50 -10.42 -3.60
CA ASN A 303 5.46 -11.26 -3.01
C ASN A 303 4.06 -10.88 -3.50
N GLN A 304 3.79 -9.59 -3.66
CA GLN A 304 2.53 -9.10 -4.23
C GLN A 304 2.29 -9.69 -5.62
N VAL A 305 3.30 -9.65 -6.49
CA VAL A 305 3.20 -10.22 -7.85
C VAL A 305 2.98 -11.73 -7.81
N ALA A 306 3.70 -12.46 -6.95
CA ALA A 306 3.56 -13.91 -6.81
C ALA A 306 2.17 -14.30 -6.31
N CYS A 307 1.64 -13.62 -5.29
CA CYS A 307 0.30 -13.85 -4.77
C CYS A 307 -0.78 -13.51 -5.79
N GLN A 308 -0.64 -12.38 -6.52
CA GLN A 308 -1.59 -12.00 -7.57
C GLN A 308 -1.61 -13.03 -8.72
N ALA A 309 -0.46 -13.56 -9.12
CA ALA A 309 -0.39 -14.63 -10.12
C ALA A 309 -1.19 -15.86 -9.67
N ASN A 310 -1.07 -16.27 -8.39
CA ASN A 310 -1.82 -17.38 -7.83
C ASN A 310 -3.33 -17.13 -7.82
N ILE A 311 -3.79 -15.98 -7.33
CA ILE A 311 -5.23 -15.69 -7.22
C ILE A 311 -5.90 -15.47 -8.58
N PHE A 312 -5.19 -14.92 -9.58
CA PHE A 312 -5.75 -14.67 -10.91
C PHE A 312 -5.88 -15.94 -11.76
N SER A 313 -5.20 -17.02 -11.37
CA SER A 313 -5.38 -18.34 -11.98
C SER A 313 -6.65 -19.05 -11.54
N LEU A 314 -7.28 -18.64 -10.41
CA LEU A 314 -8.47 -19.31 -9.86
C LEU A 314 -9.71 -19.15 -10.72
N SER A 315 -10.01 -17.95 -11.21
CA SER A 315 -11.20 -17.69 -12.02
C SER A 315 -11.07 -16.40 -12.82
N ALA A 316 -11.23 -16.50 -14.14
CA ALA A 316 -11.19 -15.33 -15.01
C ALA A 316 -12.36 -14.36 -14.75
N SER A 317 -13.55 -14.88 -14.44
CA SER A 317 -14.78 -14.10 -14.18
C SER A 317 -14.82 -13.44 -12.81
N ALA A 318 -14.01 -13.92 -11.85
CA ALA A 318 -13.98 -13.42 -10.49
C ALA A 318 -12.73 -12.55 -10.18
N ARG A 319 -11.86 -12.30 -11.15
CA ARG A 319 -10.57 -11.58 -10.94
C ARG A 319 -10.70 -10.26 -10.18
N SER A 320 -11.68 -9.44 -10.53
CA SER A 320 -11.92 -8.15 -9.84
C SER A 320 -12.24 -8.34 -8.36
N ARG A 321 -13.15 -9.30 -8.05
CA ARG A 321 -13.56 -9.61 -6.67
C ARG A 321 -12.41 -10.23 -5.86
N LEU A 322 -11.66 -11.14 -6.49
CA LEU A 322 -10.48 -11.78 -5.87
C LEU A 322 -9.42 -10.73 -5.53
N ASN A 323 -9.12 -9.82 -6.47
CA ASN A 323 -8.16 -8.74 -6.24
C ASN A 323 -8.65 -7.75 -5.17
N GLY A 324 -9.94 -7.42 -5.15
CA GLY A 324 -10.53 -6.56 -4.12
C GLY A 324 -10.33 -7.14 -2.71
N LEU A 325 -10.70 -8.39 -2.49
CA LEU A 325 -10.48 -9.09 -1.20
C LEU A 325 -8.99 -9.14 -0.82
N TYR A 326 -8.15 -9.47 -1.78
CA TYR A 326 -6.70 -9.50 -1.58
C TYR A 326 -6.14 -8.15 -1.15
N MET A 327 -6.58 -7.04 -1.78
CA MET A 327 -6.16 -5.70 -1.39
C MET A 327 -6.70 -5.29 -0.02
N VAL A 328 -7.94 -5.67 0.32
CA VAL A 328 -8.49 -5.47 1.67
C VAL A 328 -7.58 -6.13 2.72
N CYS A 329 -7.25 -7.40 2.54
CA CYS A 329 -6.36 -8.12 3.47
C CYS A 329 -4.96 -7.53 3.51
N THR A 330 -4.42 -7.09 2.38
CA THR A 330 -3.11 -6.43 2.29
C THR A 330 -3.08 -5.17 3.16
N PHE A 331 -4.04 -4.27 3.00
CA PHE A 331 -4.06 -3.01 3.74
C PHE A 331 -4.50 -3.15 5.20
N LEU A 332 -5.35 -4.14 5.53
CA LEU A 332 -5.61 -4.49 6.93
C LEU A 332 -4.35 -5.05 7.61
N GLY A 333 -3.57 -5.87 6.91
CA GLY A 333 -2.26 -6.31 7.38
C GLY A 333 -1.31 -5.13 7.60
N GLY A 334 -1.30 -4.17 6.67
CA GLY A 334 -0.55 -2.93 6.80
C GLY A 334 -0.97 -2.09 8.00
N ALA A 335 -2.26 -1.91 8.23
CA ALA A 335 -2.81 -1.20 9.38
C ALA A 335 -2.41 -1.88 10.69
N LEU A 336 -2.54 -3.22 10.77
CA LEU A 336 -2.11 -4.00 11.91
C LEU A 336 -0.60 -3.83 12.15
N GLY A 337 0.21 -3.88 11.09
CA GLY A 337 1.65 -3.69 11.17
C GLY A 337 2.01 -2.29 11.64
N SER A 338 1.39 -1.24 11.10
CA SER A 338 1.59 0.13 11.54
C SER A 338 1.30 0.29 13.04
N TYR A 339 0.15 -0.22 13.49
CA TYR A 339 -0.23 -0.17 14.91
C TYR A 339 0.76 -0.93 15.81
N LEU A 340 1.04 -2.20 15.48
CA LEU A 340 1.95 -3.04 16.25
C LEU A 340 3.39 -2.52 16.22
N GLY A 341 3.84 -1.94 15.11
CA GLY A 341 5.16 -1.34 14.97
C GLY A 341 5.36 -0.18 15.93
N VAL A 342 4.41 0.73 15.97
CA VAL A 342 4.45 1.88 16.88
C VAL A 342 4.33 1.44 18.33
N TRP A 343 3.44 0.49 18.64
CA TRP A 343 3.32 -0.09 19.99
C TRP A 343 4.64 -0.77 20.44
N ALA A 344 5.30 -1.51 19.55
CA ALA A 344 6.58 -2.15 19.82
C ALA A 344 7.70 -1.12 20.02
N TRP A 345 7.69 -0.02 19.24
CA TRP A 345 8.62 1.09 19.37
C TRP A 345 8.56 1.72 20.78
N THR A 346 7.37 2.00 21.27
CA THR A 346 7.22 2.63 22.60
C THR A 346 7.65 1.74 23.76
N ARG A 347 7.64 0.40 23.59
CA ARG A 347 7.99 -0.55 24.66
C ARG A 347 9.42 -1.05 24.60
N TRP A 348 9.92 -1.32 23.41
CA TRP A 348 11.21 -2.00 23.18
C TRP A 348 12.05 -1.30 22.12
N HIS A 349 11.70 -0.07 21.75
CA HIS A 349 12.38 0.69 20.71
C HIS A 349 12.61 -0.11 19.41
N TRP A 350 13.72 0.14 18.71
CA TRP A 350 14.00 -0.46 17.42
C TRP A 350 14.07 -1.99 17.42
N THR A 351 14.58 -2.57 18.50
CA THR A 351 14.64 -4.04 18.64
C THR A 351 13.25 -4.66 18.66
N GLY A 352 12.29 -4.05 19.37
CA GLY A 352 10.90 -4.50 19.37
C GLY A 352 10.23 -4.38 18.01
N VAL A 353 10.49 -3.30 17.29
CA VAL A 353 10.03 -3.11 15.90
C VAL A 353 10.52 -4.26 15.00
N CYS A 354 11.82 -4.59 15.08
CA CYS A 354 12.39 -5.66 14.27
C CYS A 354 11.80 -7.04 14.64
N ILE A 355 11.63 -7.34 15.91
CA ILE A 355 11.01 -8.60 16.37
C ILE A 355 9.56 -8.70 15.86
N CYS A 356 8.79 -7.61 16.00
CA CYS A 356 7.42 -7.56 15.50
C CYS A 356 7.36 -7.85 13.99
N GLY A 357 8.23 -7.22 13.19
CA GLY A 357 8.33 -7.47 11.76
C GLY A 357 8.68 -8.92 11.43
N MET A 358 9.65 -9.53 12.14
CA MET A 358 10.02 -10.93 11.98
C MET A 358 8.87 -11.89 12.31
N VAL A 359 8.14 -11.64 13.40
CA VAL A 359 6.97 -12.45 13.80
C VAL A 359 5.88 -12.39 12.71
N MET A 360 5.60 -11.22 12.16
CA MET A 360 4.64 -11.09 11.08
C MET A 360 5.09 -11.86 9.82
N ILE A 361 6.38 -11.78 9.46
CA ILE A 361 6.91 -12.55 8.31
C ILE A 361 6.79 -14.05 8.58
N ALA A 362 7.13 -14.51 9.78
CA ALA A 362 7.01 -15.92 10.16
C ALA A 362 5.55 -16.42 10.05
N ALA A 363 4.59 -15.60 10.49
CA ALA A 363 3.16 -15.90 10.31
C ALA A 363 2.75 -15.95 8.82
N GLY A 364 3.29 -15.06 7.98
CA GLY A 364 3.08 -15.11 6.53
C GLY A 364 3.70 -16.35 5.87
N MET A 365 4.91 -16.74 6.32
CA MET A 365 5.61 -17.93 5.83
C MET A 365 4.85 -19.23 6.14
N SER A 366 4.24 -19.38 7.32
CA SER A 366 3.44 -20.55 7.67
C SER A 366 2.28 -20.77 6.68
N ALA A 367 1.65 -19.68 6.21
CA ALA A 367 0.63 -19.74 5.18
C ALA A 367 1.19 -20.18 3.81
N ALA A 368 2.39 -19.70 3.47
CA ALA A 368 3.04 -20.05 2.20
C ALA A 368 3.57 -21.51 2.15
N LEU A 369 3.98 -22.05 3.28
CA LEU A 369 4.48 -23.44 3.37
C LEU A 369 3.36 -24.49 3.25
N GLY A 370 2.14 -24.17 3.65
CA GLY A 370 0.98 -25.05 3.53
C GLY A 370 0.50 -25.29 2.08
N THR A 371 1.10 -24.71 1.08
CA THR A 371 0.79 -25.01 -0.33
C THR A 371 1.36 -26.38 -0.72
N LYS A 372 0.57 -27.46 -0.53
CA LYS A 372 0.81 -28.69 -1.29
C LYS A 372 0.76 -28.31 -2.77
N ASN A 373 1.78 -28.70 -3.52
CA ASN A 373 1.86 -28.51 -4.98
C ASN A 373 0.56 -28.96 -5.65
N GLY A 374 -0.35 -28.03 -5.94
CA GLY A 374 -1.54 -28.25 -6.74
C GLY A 374 -1.23 -28.34 -8.24
N GLY A 375 -0.14 -28.99 -8.58
CA GLY A 375 0.35 -29.16 -9.95
C GLY A 375 0.15 -30.54 -10.53
N ASN A 376 -1.00 -31.23 -10.24
CA ASN A 376 -1.28 -32.52 -10.95
C ASN A 376 -2.74 -33.01 -10.86
N SER A 377 -3.76 -32.15 -10.96
CA SER A 377 -5.14 -32.65 -11.03
C SER A 377 -5.93 -32.28 -12.30
N HIS A 378 -5.28 -31.79 -13.35
CA HIS A 378 -5.91 -31.62 -14.67
C HIS A 378 -5.17 -32.32 -15.80
N LYS A 379 -4.81 -33.60 -15.58
CA LYS A 379 -4.56 -34.59 -16.62
C LYS A 379 -5.30 -35.87 -16.25
N ARG A 380 -6.59 -35.90 -16.47
CA ARG A 380 -7.39 -37.08 -16.81
C ARG A 380 -8.66 -36.61 -17.52
#